data_6641fe004cdbf0f5a117b246ead32e3c
#
_entry.id   6641fe004cdbf0f5a117b246ead32e3c
#
_cell.length_a   1.000
_cell.length_b   1.000
_cell.length_c   1.000
_cell.angle_alpha   90.00
_cell.angle_beta   90.00
_cell.angle_gamma   90.00
#
_symmetry.space_group_name_H-M   'P 1'
#
loop_
_entity.id
_entity.type
_entity.pdbx_description
1 polymer ?
#
loop_
_entity_poly.entity_id
_entity_poly.type
_entity_poly.pdbx_seq_one_letter_code
_entity_poly.pdbx_strand_id
1 'polypeptide(L)'
;MGKALADRPALQLTVDGTSSLEAECDGLRRGQLGAMVQAEKHRALVREGGSTADILAVSPAEYPALLKQVYQRADMAKPRNLMGLAKDLPVAGMEKLLMSDIAVDDNTMRELAVQRAVVVRDYLAAGGCFSRKDLSARAQKCSFRRQMDTARRT
;
A
#
# COMPACT_ATOMS: atom_id res chain seq x y z
N MET A 1 16.66 14.79 -23.19
CA MET A 1 15.57 14.01 -23.79
C MET A 1 14.36 14.84 -24.22
N GLY A 2 13.90 15.84 -23.47
CA GLY A 2 12.72 16.65 -23.83
C GLY A 2 12.77 17.37 -25.18
N LYS A 3 13.90 17.94 -25.57
CA LYS A 3 14.04 18.63 -26.86
C LYS A 3 13.83 17.73 -28.08
N ALA A 4 14.32 16.49 -28.04
CA ALA A 4 14.24 15.56 -29.17
C ALA A 4 12.79 15.11 -29.49
N LEU A 5 11.89 15.20 -28.51
CA LEU A 5 10.48 14.83 -28.68
C LEU A 5 9.60 16.05 -29.02
N ALA A 6 9.97 17.25 -28.56
CA ALA A 6 9.31 18.49 -28.95
C ALA A 6 9.40 18.75 -30.45
N ASP A 7 10.46 18.29 -31.10
CA ASP A 7 10.68 18.42 -32.55
C ASP A 7 9.90 17.35 -33.38
N ARG A 8 9.19 16.43 -32.73
CA ARG A 8 8.50 15.31 -33.39
C ARG A 8 7.07 15.13 -32.86
N PRO A 9 6.10 15.94 -33.31
CA PRO A 9 4.74 15.96 -32.80
C PRO A 9 3.93 14.66 -33.04
N ALA A 10 4.46 13.74 -33.83
CA ALA A 10 3.82 12.43 -34.08
C ALA A 10 4.25 11.33 -33.08
N LEU A 11 5.18 11.62 -32.16
CA LEU A 11 5.65 10.64 -31.19
C LEU A 11 4.72 10.61 -29.97
N GLN A 12 4.29 9.39 -29.62
CA GLN A 12 3.59 9.11 -28.37
C GLN A 12 4.55 8.41 -27.40
N LEU A 13 4.58 8.85 -26.16
CA LEU A 13 5.37 8.24 -25.11
C LEU A 13 4.44 7.44 -24.17
N THR A 14 4.73 6.16 -24.02
CA THR A 14 4.06 5.31 -23.04
C THR A 14 4.99 5.10 -21.84
N VAL A 15 4.47 5.39 -20.66
CA VAL A 15 5.17 5.15 -19.39
C VAL A 15 4.62 3.83 -18.82
N ASP A 16 5.45 2.81 -18.77
CA ASP A 16 5.10 1.52 -18.18
C ASP A 16 5.59 1.46 -16.74
N GLY A 17 4.64 1.37 -15.79
CA GLY A 17 4.95 1.13 -14.37
C GLY A 17 5.14 -0.36 -14.12
N THR A 18 6.11 -0.67 -13.29
CA THR A 18 6.40 -2.03 -12.86
C THR A 18 6.27 -2.18 -11.36
N SER A 19 5.89 -3.37 -10.90
CA SER A 19 5.88 -3.75 -9.49
C SER A 19 6.32 -5.21 -9.34
N SER A 20 6.92 -5.54 -8.19
CA SER A 20 7.37 -6.89 -7.87
C SER A 20 6.79 -7.31 -6.52
N LEU A 21 6.00 -8.38 -6.51
CA LEU A 21 5.40 -8.90 -5.28
C LEU A 21 6.49 -9.25 -4.24
N GLU A 22 7.57 -9.86 -4.69
CA GLU A 22 8.66 -10.32 -3.83
C GLU A 22 9.38 -9.16 -3.12
N ALA A 23 9.58 -8.05 -3.84
CA ALA A 23 10.30 -6.89 -3.30
C ALA A 23 9.40 -5.93 -2.50
N GLU A 24 8.11 -5.87 -2.81
CA GLU A 24 7.24 -4.75 -2.38
C GLU A 24 6.09 -5.18 -1.45
N CYS A 25 5.83 -6.49 -1.34
CA CYS A 25 4.75 -7.04 -0.52
C CYS A 25 4.79 -6.54 0.93
N ASP A 26 5.96 -6.57 1.57
CA ASP A 26 6.12 -6.14 2.95
C ASP A 26 5.94 -4.62 3.11
N GLY A 27 6.41 -3.84 2.14
CA GLY A 27 6.20 -2.39 2.12
C GLY A 27 4.72 -2.03 2.00
N LEU A 28 3.99 -2.72 1.13
CA LEU A 28 2.54 -2.53 0.97
C LEU A 28 1.77 -2.92 2.23
N ARG A 29 2.09 -4.05 2.85
CA ARG A 29 1.47 -4.47 4.12
C ARG A 29 1.68 -3.45 5.23
N ARG A 30 2.91 -2.94 5.37
CA ARG A 30 3.21 -1.87 6.34
C ARG A 30 2.45 -0.58 6.04
N GLY A 31 2.36 -0.19 4.76
CA GLY A 31 1.58 0.96 4.33
C GLY A 31 0.11 0.82 4.67
N GLN A 32 -0.49 -0.34 4.39
CA GLN A 32 -1.89 -0.63 4.72
C GLN A 32 -2.13 -0.65 6.24
N LEU A 33 -1.24 -1.28 7.01
CA LEU A 33 -1.31 -1.25 8.47
C LEU A 33 -1.24 0.19 9.00
N GLY A 34 -0.33 1.01 8.47
CA GLY A 34 -0.24 2.43 8.79
C GLY A 34 -1.54 3.18 8.51
N ALA A 35 -2.15 2.94 7.35
CA ALA A 35 -3.44 3.53 6.99
C ALA A 35 -4.57 3.10 7.95
N MET A 36 -4.59 1.82 8.39
CA MET A 36 -5.56 1.33 9.39
C MET A 36 -5.39 2.04 10.73
N VAL A 37 -4.15 2.24 11.18
CA VAL A 37 -3.85 2.96 12.43
C VAL A 37 -4.26 4.43 12.32
N GLN A 38 -4.00 5.09 11.19
CA GLN A 38 -4.45 6.46 10.95
C GLN A 38 -5.98 6.57 10.92
N ALA A 39 -6.64 5.62 10.29
CA ALA A 39 -8.11 5.58 10.27
C ALA A 39 -8.70 5.42 11.67
N GLU A 40 -8.05 4.66 12.55
CA GLU A 40 -8.48 4.52 13.94
C GLU A 40 -8.27 5.81 14.73
N LYS A 41 -7.15 6.51 14.54
CA LYS A 41 -6.93 7.85 15.12
C LYS A 41 -8.02 8.82 14.68
N HIS A 42 -8.34 8.84 13.39
CA HIS A 42 -9.42 9.66 12.85
C HIS A 42 -10.77 9.35 13.52
N ARG A 43 -11.10 8.06 13.69
CA ARG A 43 -12.34 7.67 14.39
C ARG A 43 -12.38 8.12 15.85
N ALA A 44 -11.22 8.04 16.53
CA ALA A 44 -11.11 8.54 17.91
C ALA A 44 -11.36 10.03 17.99
N LEU A 45 -10.72 10.82 17.12
CA LEU A 45 -10.90 12.28 17.04
C LEU A 45 -12.35 12.68 16.75
N VAL A 46 -13.00 12.00 15.80
CA VAL A 46 -14.42 12.27 15.47
C VAL A 46 -15.34 12.00 16.68
N ARG A 47 -15.06 10.97 17.48
CA ARG A 47 -15.83 10.66 18.69
C ARG A 47 -15.67 11.73 19.77
N GLU A 48 -14.49 12.35 19.83
CA GLU A 48 -14.18 13.43 20.76
C GLU A 48 -14.66 14.82 20.28
N GLY A 49 -15.30 14.88 19.08
CA GLY A 49 -15.79 16.12 18.48
C GLY A 49 -14.70 17.00 17.89
N GLY A 50 -13.50 16.43 17.67
CA GLY A 50 -12.38 17.13 17.04
C GLY A 50 -12.58 17.34 15.53
N SER A 51 -11.88 18.35 14.98
CA SER A 51 -11.89 18.63 13.56
C SER A 51 -11.02 17.63 12.78
N THR A 52 -11.48 17.19 11.62
CA THR A 52 -10.71 16.34 10.71
C THR A 52 -9.48 17.05 10.12
N ALA A 53 -9.38 18.37 10.24
CA ALA A 53 -8.24 19.16 9.79
C ALA A 53 -6.99 18.93 10.66
N ASP A 54 -7.14 18.46 11.89
CA ASP A 54 -6.06 18.22 12.86
C ASP A 54 -5.48 16.81 12.79
N ILE A 55 -5.70 16.07 11.68
CA ILE A 55 -5.14 14.73 11.50
C ILE A 55 -3.64 14.83 11.25
N LEU A 56 -2.92 15.08 12.31
CA LEU A 56 -1.47 14.99 12.36
C LEU A 56 -1.04 13.53 12.27
N ALA A 57 0.19 13.32 11.83
CA ALA A 57 0.82 12.01 11.83
C ALA A 57 0.66 11.30 13.18
N VAL A 58 0.53 10.00 13.15
CA VAL A 58 0.46 9.19 14.38
C VAL A 58 1.78 9.32 15.14
N SER A 59 1.70 9.75 16.39
CA SER A 59 2.90 9.85 17.22
C SER A 59 3.36 8.46 17.69
N PRO A 60 4.67 8.24 17.94
CA PRO A 60 5.16 6.99 18.47
C PRO A 60 4.55 6.60 19.82
N ALA A 61 4.14 7.57 20.63
CA ALA A 61 3.51 7.33 21.93
C ALA A 61 2.06 6.82 21.81
N GLU A 62 1.32 7.28 20.81
CA GLU A 62 -0.08 6.87 20.54
C GLU A 62 -0.18 5.55 19.80
N TYR A 63 0.86 5.23 19.02
CA TYR A 63 0.86 4.08 18.12
C TYR A 63 0.47 2.77 18.78
N PRO A 64 1.00 2.37 19.96
CA PRO A 64 0.64 1.11 20.61
C PRO A 64 -0.85 1.03 20.98
N ALA A 65 -1.43 2.13 21.44
CA ALA A 65 -2.84 2.16 21.82
C ALA A 65 -3.76 2.04 20.59
N LEU A 66 -3.46 2.77 19.53
CA LEU A 66 -4.20 2.71 18.27
C LEU A 66 -4.06 1.34 17.59
N LEU A 67 -2.86 0.77 17.57
CA LEU A 67 -2.62 -0.57 17.04
C LEU A 67 -3.42 -1.63 17.80
N LYS A 68 -3.52 -1.53 19.12
CA LYS A 68 -4.34 -2.42 19.93
C LYS A 68 -5.83 -2.33 19.54
N GLN A 69 -6.34 -1.13 19.27
CA GLN A 69 -7.71 -0.94 18.81
C GLN A 69 -7.93 -1.56 17.42
N VAL A 70 -6.99 -1.36 16.48
CA VAL A 70 -7.00 -2.02 15.16
C VAL A 70 -7.01 -3.53 15.34
N TYR A 71 -6.12 -4.08 16.17
CA TYR A 71 -6.05 -5.51 16.44
C TYR A 71 -7.34 -6.07 17.03
N GLN A 72 -7.95 -5.37 18.00
CA GLN A 72 -9.22 -5.80 18.60
C GLN A 72 -10.37 -5.84 17.57
N ARG A 73 -10.37 -4.90 16.63
CA ARG A 73 -11.42 -4.75 15.63
C ARG A 73 -11.23 -5.65 14.41
N ALA A 74 -10.00 -6.02 14.08
CA ALA A 74 -9.70 -6.88 12.93
C ALA A 74 -10.46 -8.21 13.03
N ASP A 75 -11.10 -8.61 11.91
CA ASP A 75 -11.80 -9.90 11.79
C ASP A 75 -10.82 -10.98 11.32
N MET A 76 -9.98 -11.42 12.24
CA MET A 76 -8.92 -12.41 12.01
C MET A 76 -8.89 -13.45 13.11
N ALA A 77 -8.30 -14.60 12.83
CA ALA A 77 -8.09 -15.63 13.84
C ALA A 77 -7.06 -15.15 14.90
N LYS A 78 -7.58 -14.70 16.05
CA LYS A 78 -6.76 -14.22 17.16
C LYS A 78 -6.41 -15.37 18.10
N PRO A 79 -5.17 -15.46 18.58
CA PRO A 79 -4.84 -16.40 19.64
C PRO A 79 -5.70 -16.08 20.88
N ARG A 80 -6.38 -17.10 21.39
CA ARG A 80 -7.25 -16.98 22.57
C ARG A 80 -6.53 -17.46 23.81
N ASN A 81 -6.82 -16.85 24.94
CA ASN A 81 -6.40 -17.34 26.24
C ASN A 81 -7.31 -18.50 26.70
N LEU A 82 -7.00 -19.09 27.85
CA LEU A 82 -7.79 -20.21 28.45
C LEU A 82 -9.26 -19.83 28.70
N MET A 83 -9.60 -18.56 28.78
CA MET A 83 -10.96 -18.04 28.96
C MET A 83 -11.66 -17.70 27.63
N GLY A 84 -11.07 -18.01 26.47
CA GLY A 84 -11.65 -17.74 25.16
C GLY A 84 -11.54 -16.28 24.69
N LEU A 85 -10.93 -15.38 25.47
CA LEU A 85 -10.71 -13.99 25.11
C LEU A 85 -9.43 -13.84 24.27
N ALA A 86 -9.42 -12.84 23.39
CA ALA A 86 -8.22 -12.51 22.60
C ALA A 86 -7.03 -12.23 23.54
N LYS A 87 -5.94 -12.96 23.32
CA LYS A 87 -4.72 -12.79 24.13
C LYS A 87 -4.13 -11.40 23.87
N ASP A 88 -3.80 -10.70 24.94
CA ASP A 88 -3.04 -9.45 24.85
C ASP A 88 -1.60 -9.77 24.41
N LEU A 89 -1.20 -9.25 23.27
CA LEU A 89 0.10 -9.50 22.68
C LEU A 89 0.96 -8.23 22.75
N PRO A 90 2.29 -8.35 22.80
CA PRO A 90 3.17 -7.21 22.64
C PRO A 90 2.96 -6.57 21.24
N VAL A 91 3.30 -5.28 21.11
CA VAL A 91 3.14 -4.50 19.86
C VAL A 91 3.65 -5.25 18.64
N ALA A 92 4.88 -5.75 18.70
CA ALA A 92 5.49 -6.52 17.61
C ALA A 92 4.71 -7.79 17.24
N GLY A 93 4.05 -8.43 18.20
CA GLY A 93 3.21 -9.61 17.97
C GLY A 93 1.92 -9.25 17.27
N MET A 94 1.28 -8.14 17.66
CA MET A 94 0.08 -7.62 17.00
C MET A 94 0.37 -7.17 15.56
N GLU A 95 1.48 -6.44 15.35
CA GLU A 95 1.93 -6.03 14.01
C GLU A 95 2.12 -7.23 13.09
N LYS A 96 2.86 -8.25 13.56
CA LYS A 96 3.14 -9.45 12.76
C LYS A 96 1.86 -10.17 12.35
N LEU A 97 0.90 -10.32 13.25
CA LEU A 97 -0.38 -10.96 12.95
C LEU A 97 -1.21 -10.14 11.98
N LEU A 98 -1.34 -8.83 12.20
CA LEU A 98 -2.05 -7.93 11.29
C LEU A 98 -1.42 -7.92 9.90
N MET A 99 -0.09 -7.83 9.80
CA MET A 99 0.62 -7.89 8.53
C MET A 99 0.44 -9.23 7.81
N SER A 100 0.34 -10.34 8.54
CA SER A 100 0.08 -11.66 7.91
C SER A 100 -1.34 -11.81 7.39
N ASP A 101 -2.30 -11.09 7.99
CA ASP A 101 -3.70 -11.09 7.58
C ASP A 101 -3.97 -10.18 6.37
N ILE A 102 -3.14 -9.15 6.18
CA ILE A 102 -3.24 -8.25 5.03
C ILE A 102 -2.85 -9.01 3.75
N ALA A 103 -3.87 -9.31 2.93
CA ALA A 103 -3.65 -9.93 1.63
C ALA A 103 -3.15 -8.89 0.62
N VAL A 104 -2.05 -9.19 -0.05
CA VAL A 104 -1.55 -8.43 -1.21
C VAL A 104 -1.77 -9.28 -2.43
N ASP A 105 -2.69 -8.87 -3.28
CA ASP A 105 -3.08 -9.57 -4.49
C ASP A 105 -2.48 -8.92 -5.76
N ASP A 106 -2.69 -9.58 -6.90
CA ASP A 106 -2.21 -9.10 -8.20
C ASP A 106 -2.85 -7.76 -8.60
N ASN A 107 -4.06 -7.46 -8.12
CA ASN A 107 -4.73 -6.19 -8.39
C ASN A 107 -4.04 -5.05 -7.64
N THR A 108 -3.73 -5.25 -6.36
CA THR A 108 -2.97 -4.29 -5.55
C THR A 108 -1.61 -3.97 -6.20
N MET A 109 -0.93 -5.01 -6.70
CA MET A 109 0.35 -4.84 -7.39
C MET A 109 0.19 -4.08 -8.71
N ARG A 110 -0.88 -4.37 -9.45
CA ARG A 110 -1.18 -3.65 -10.70
C ARG A 110 -1.50 -2.19 -10.43
N GLU A 111 -2.28 -1.89 -9.39
CA GLU A 111 -2.59 -0.53 -8.98
C GLU A 111 -1.33 0.25 -8.62
N LEU A 112 -0.42 -0.36 -7.85
CA LEU A 112 0.87 0.24 -7.54
C LEU A 112 1.68 0.58 -8.80
N ALA A 113 1.74 -0.35 -9.76
CA ALA A 113 2.41 -0.13 -11.03
C ALA A 113 1.77 1.02 -11.83
N VAL A 114 0.44 1.07 -11.91
CA VAL A 114 -0.29 2.18 -12.55
C VAL A 114 -0.01 3.51 -11.85
N GLN A 115 -0.10 3.56 -10.52
CA GLN A 115 0.16 4.78 -9.75
C GLN A 115 1.57 5.33 -10.03
N ARG A 116 2.58 4.47 -10.07
CA ARG A 116 3.95 4.87 -10.42
C ARG A 116 4.04 5.46 -11.83
N ALA A 117 3.41 4.79 -12.79
CA ALA A 117 3.37 5.28 -14.18
C ALA A 117 2.66 6.63 -14.28
N VAL A 118 1.56 6.83 -13.55
CA VAL A 118 0.80 8.09 -13.51
C VAL A 118 1.64 9.22 -12.91
N VAL A 119 2.32 8.98 -11.80
CA VAL A 119 3.18 10.00 -11.16
C VAL A 119 4.29 10.46 -12.13
N VAL A 120 4.94 9.52 -12.81
CA VAL A 120 6.00 9.85 -13.78
C VAL A 120 5.41 10.59 -14.99
N ARG A 121 4.27 10.14 -15.51
CA ARG A 121 3.55 10.80 -16.59
C ARG A 121 3.21 12.27 -16.23
N ASP A 122 2.66 12.47 -15.04
CA ASP A 122 2.21 13.79 -14.60
C ASP A 122 3.40 14.72 -14.34
N TYR A 123 4.51 14.17 -13.82
CA TYR A 123 5.77 14.91 -13.70
C TYR A 123 6.31 15.36 -15.09
N LEU A 124 6.29 14.47 -16.08
CA LEU A 124 6.71 14.80 -17.44
C LEU A 124 5.79 15.84 -18.12
N ALA A 125 4.49 15.74 -17.87
CA ALA A 125 3.52 16.72 -18.36
C ALA A 125 3.69 18.10 -17.73
N ALA A 126 4.00 18.16 -16.42
CA ALA A 126 4.24 19.40 -15.69
C ALA A 126 5.53 20.09 -16.16
N GLY A 127 6.52 19.32 -16.60
CA GLY A 127 7.77 19.84 -17.17
C GLY A 127 7.64 20.53 -18.53
N GLY A 128 6.44 20.61 -19.10
CA GLY A 128 6.13 21.32 -20.35
C GLY A 128 6.71 20.71 -21.63
N CYS A 129 7.39 19.55 -21.50
CA CYS A 129 8.03 18.88 -22.64
C CYS A 129 7.04 18.02 -23.46
N PHE A 130 5.84 17.75 -22.90
CA PHE A 130 4.85 16.89 -23.51
C PHE A 130 3.42 17.39 -23.24
N SER A 131 2.53 17.24 -24.25
CA SER A 131 1.12 17.37 -24.01
C SER A 131 0.58 16.13 -23.30
N ARG A 132 -0.41 16.30 -22.40
CA ARG A 132 -1.10 15.15 -21.75
C ARG A 132 -1.71 14.16 -22.74
N LYS A 133 -1.98 14.61 -23.96
CA LYS A 133 -2.55 13.78 -25.03
C LYS A 133 -1.54 12.79 -25.61
N ASP A 134 -0.26 13.13 -25.54
CA ASP A 134 0.84 12.34 -26.10
C ASP A 134 1.47 11.39 -25.09
N LEU A 135 0.99 11.44 -23.83
CA LEU A 135 1.48 10.64 -22.72
C LEU A 135 0.43 9.62 -22.28
N SER A 136 0.76 8.36 -22.34
CA SER A 136 -0.04 7.27 -21.76
C SER A 136 0.68 6.60 -20.59
N ALA A 137 -0.09 6.10 -19.62
CA ALA A 137 0.43 5.36 -18.48
C ALA A 137 -0.18 3.94 -18.47
N ARG A 138 0.63 2.93 -18.32
CA ARG A 138 0.21 1.52 -18.27
C ARG A 138 0.89 0.78 -17.14
N ALA A 139 0.24 -0.27 -16.63
CA ALA A 139 0.89 -1.26 -15.80
C ALA A 139 1.46 -2.36 -16.71
N GLN A 140 2.74 -2.65 -16.57
CA GLN A 140 3.30 -3.85 -17.17
C GLN A 140 2.75 -5.07 -16.41
N LYS A 141 2.42 -6.15 -17.12
CA LYS A 141 1.98 -7.39 -16.48
C LYS A 141 3.07 -7.87 -15.52
N CYS A 142 2.76 -7.92 -14.23
CA CYS A 142 3.62 -8.58 -13.26
C CYS A 142 3.76 -10.04 -13.69
N SER A 143 4.98 -10.47 -13.99
CA SER A 143 5.25 -11.88 -14.20
C SER A 143 5.24 -12.55 -12.83
N PHE A 144 4.08 -13.05 -12.43
CA PHE A 144 3.96 -13.96 -11.30
C PHE A 144 4.62 -15.29 -11.71
N ARG A 145 5.90 -15.43 -11.43
CA ARG A 145 6.53 -16.75 -11.47
C ARG A 145 6.00 -17.51 -10.25
N ARG A 146 4.87 -18.19 -10.44
CA ARG A 146 4.32 -19.13 -9.47
C ARG A 146 5.38 -20.21 -9.27
N GLN A 147 6.15 -20.10 -8.19
CA GLN A 147 7.01 -21.15 -7.71
C GLN A 147 6.09 -22.19 -7.05
N MET A 148 5.34 -22.91 -7.91
CA MET A 148 4.58 -24.08 -7.47
C MET A 148 5.53 -25.25 -7.34
N ASP A 149 5.66 -25.70 -6.10
CA ASP A 149 5.84 -27.08 -5.66
C ASP A 149 6.79 -27.98 -6.44
N THR A 150 8.03 -28.01 -5.97
CA THR A 150 8.84 -29.23 -6.02
C THR A 150 8.95 -29.91 -4.63
N ALA A 151 7.87 -29.93 -3.85
CA ALA A 151 7.82 -30.62 -2.56
C ALA A 151 6.65 -31.61 -2.51
N ARG A 152 6.57 -32.47 -3.53
CA ARG A 152 5.78 -33.72 -3.47
C ARG A 152 6.34 -34.74 -4.45
N ARG A 153 7.48 -35.30 -4.12
CA ARG A 153 7.92 -36.64 -4.56
C ARG A 153 9.19 -37.01 -3.81
N THR A 154 9.05 -37.52 -2.65
CA THR A 154 9.79 -38.68 -2.10
C THR A 154 8.95 -39.24 -0.96
#